data_c9f25a5515f290559c3e1bf56d6ae6d8
#
_entry.id   c9f25a5515f290559c3e1bf56d6ae6d8
#
_cell.length_a   1.000
_cell.length_b   1.000
_cell.length_c   1.000
_cell.angle_alpha   90.00
_cell.angle_beta   90.00
_cell.angle_gamma   90.00
#
_symmetry.space_group_name_H-M   'P 1'
#
loop_
_entity.id
_entity.type
_entity.pdbx_description
1 polymer ?
#
loop_
_entity_poly.entity_id
_entity_poly.type
_entity_poly.pdbx_seq_one_letter_code
_entity_poly.pdbx_strand_id
1 'polypeptide(L)'
;MALPDDMGAPLREELFEEFLYYPDRLPEALPPPRWASEAREVWMDADDGVSIHGLWWPEPAGRPVMLFLHGNAQEVYSWSLVHEDFAVLECGLLLIDYHGYGKSGGSPHEAGLYADGRAALRWLEDQGVPAGDTLIFGKSLGGAVACDIARGRAVKGLLLESTFTSLASVARNLFPFAGGYAPDERVYNSIEKLPEIRCPLLVIHGDADMLIPVEEGLALYEAANRPKELFIIPGAGHNDVSLSAGARYGSFIREWLDGVGAGA
;
A
#
# COMPACT_ATOMS: atom_id res chain seq x y z
N MET A 1 16.49 -18.28 -16.28
CA MET A 1 17.91 -18.67 -16.14
C MET A 1 18.12 -18.96 -14.65
N ALA A 2 18.45 -20.18 -14.27
CA ALA A 2 18.66 -20.49 -12.85
C ALA A 2 19.94 -19.82 -12.37
N LEU A 3 19.91 -19.17 -11.20
CA LEU A 3 21.13 -18.62 -10.59
C LEU A 3 22.00 -19.78 -10.08
N PRO A 4 23.34 -19.65 -10.05
CA PRO A 4 24.24 -20.69 -9.56
C PRO A 4 23.95 -21.05 -8.09
N ASP A 5 24.00 -22.35 -7.77
CA ASP A 5 23.75 -22.86 -6.40
C ASP A 5 24.81 -22.43 -5.38
N ASP A 6 25.94 -21.87 -5.81
CA ASP A 6 27.07 -21.43 -5.01
C ASP A 6 27.04 -19.93 -4.64
N MET A 7 26.00 -19.18 -5.06
CA MET A 7 25.84 -17.79 -4.68
C MET A 7 25.44 -17.67 -3.20
N GLY A 8 26.23 -16.92 -2.43
CA GLY A 8 25.94 -16.65 -1.01
C GLY A 8 24.59 -15.94 -0.81
N ALA A 9 23.94 -16.17 0.34
CA ALA A 9 22.63 -15.58 0.65
C ALA A 9 22.54 -14.04 0.42
N PRO A 10 23.54 -13.22 0.80
CA PRO A 10 23.47 -11.76 0.57
C PRO A 10 23.37 -11.37 -0.90
N LEU A 11 24.12 -12.06 -1.77
CA LEU A 11 24.11 -11.76 -3.21
C LEU A 11 22.79 -12.19 -3.88
N ARG A 12 22.12 -13.19 -3.31
CA ARG A 12 20.80 -13.62 -3.78
C ARG A 12 19.71 -12.61 -3.38
N GLU A 13 19.80 -12.03 -2.18
CA GLU A 13 18.89 -10.98 -1.72
C GLU A 13 19.03 -9.71 -2.56
N GLU A 14 20.26 -9.22 -2.79
CA GLU A 14 20.51 -8.06 -3.65
C GLU A 14 19.97 -8.23 -5.07
N LEU A 15 20.22 -9.39 -5.69
CA LEU A 15 19.69 -9.67 -7.03
C LEU A 15 18.18 -9.80 -7.04
N PHE A 16 17.58 -10.35 -5.96
CA PHE A 16 16.14 -10.46 -5.87
C PHE A 16 15.49 -9.08 -5.71
N GLU A 17 16.07 -8.20 -4.91
CA GLU A 17 15.61 -6.81 -4.75
C GLU A 17 15.67 -6.05 -6.08
N GLU A 18 16.72 -6.21 -6.88
CA GLU A 18 16.86 -5.59 -8.21
C GLU A 18 15.75 -6.04 -9.18
N PHE A 19 15.25 -7.28 -9.04
CA PHE A 19 14.12 -7.80 -9.84
C PHE A 19 12.75 -7.57 -9.20
N LEU A 20 12.70 -7.20 -7.92
CA LEU A 20 11.46 -7.01 -7.19
C LEU A 20 10.87 -5.63 -7.44
N TYR A 21 11.70 -4.57 -7.46
CA TYR A 21 11.21 -3.20 -7.52
C TYR A 21 11.32 -2.64 -8.94
N TYR A 22 10.28 -1.93 -9.35
CA TYR A 22 10.20 -1.27 -10.67
C TYR A 22 9.95 0.23 -10.48
N PRO A 23 10.90 0.97 -9.88
CA PRO A 23 10.70 2.38 -9.59
C PRO A 23 10.78 3.22 -10.86
N ASP A 24 9.71 3.96 -11.15
CA ASP A 24 9.76 5.06 -12.12
C ASP A 24 10.32 6.30 -11.41
N ARG A 25 11.37 6.88 -11.98
CA ARG A 25 12.01 8.09 -11.47
C ARG A 25 11.51 9.32 -12.20
N LEU A 26 11.23 10.38 -11.44
CA LEU A 26 10.84 11.69 -11.97
C LEU A 26 11.98 12.70 -11.83
N PRO A 27 12.17 13.59 -12.82
CA PRO A 27 13.03 14.75 -12.66
C PRO A 27 12.52 15.65 -11.52
N GLU A 28 13.41 16.13 -10.66
CA GLU A 28 13.07 16.99 -9.53
C GLU A 28 12.24 18.23 -9.94
N ALA A 29 12.59 18.85 -11.06
CA ALA A 29 11.94 20.05 -11.58
C ALA A 29 10.61 19.78 -12.32
N LEU A 30 10.17 18.50 -12.46
CA LEU A 30 8.93 18.19 -13.14
C LEU A 30 7.74 18.61 -12.25
N PRO A 31 6.85 19.52 -12.71
CA PRO A 31 5.69 19.91 -11.91
C PRO A 31 4.65 18.78 -11.87
N PRO A 32 3.76 18.78 -10.86
CA PRO A 32 2.60 17.88 -10.84
C PRO A 32 1.78 17.96 -12.13
N PRO A 33 1.20 16.85 -12.56
CA PRO A 33 0.33 16.84 -13.75
C PRO A 33 -0.93 17.69 -13.50
N ARG A 34 -1.56 18.14 -14.60
CA ARG A 34 -2.73 19.03 -14.52
C ARG A 34 -3.91 18.44 -13.72
N TRP A 35 -4.09 17.12 -13.75
CA TRP A 35 -5.15 16.44 -13.01
C TRP A 35 -4.85 16.35 -11.49
N ALA A 36 -3.60 16.59 -11.08
CA ALA A 36 -3.21 16.71 -9.68
C ALA A 36 -2.94 18.17 -9.27
N SER A 37 -3.45 19.17 -10.03
CA SER A 37 -3.18 20.59 -9.80
C SER A 37 -3.71 21.13 -8.45
N GLU A 38 -4.66 20.44 -7.82
CA GLU A 38 -5.18 20.75 -6.49
C GLU A 38 -4.31 20.19 -5.36
N ALA A 39 -3.44 19.23 -5.67
CA ALA A 39 -2.50 18.68 -4.71
C ALA A 39 -1.35 19.65 -4.43
N ARG A 40 -0.82 19.55 -3.21
CA ARG A 40 0.45 20.18 -2.83
C ARG A 40 1.55 19.12 -2.87
N GLU A 41 2.69 19.44 -3.50
CA GLU A 41 3.88 18.64 -3.32
C GLU A 41 4.38 18.81 -1.89
N VAL A 42 4.69 17.69 -1.24
CA VAL A 42 5.17 17.66 0.13
C VAL A 42 6.41 16.78 0.24
N TRP A 43 7.22 17.07 1.24
CA TRP A 43 8.44 16.34 1.52
C TRP A 43 8.48 15.98 3.00
N MET A 44 8.99 14.80 3.29
CA MET A 44 9.13 14.27 4.64
C MET A 44 10.40 13.44 4.76
N ASP A 45 11.03 13.43 5.91
CA ASP A 45 12.26 12.67 6.10
C ASP A 45 11.96 11.31 6.75
N ALA A 46 12.45 10.24 6.14
CA ALA A 46 12.45 8.92 6.72
C ALA A 46 13.47 8.81 7.87
N ASP A 47 13.39 7.74 8.68
CA ASP A 47 14.22 7.59 9.88
C ASP A 47 15.73 7.51 9.57
N ASP A 48 16.09 7.12 8.36
CA ASP A 48 17.47 7.06 7.83
C ASP A 48 17.93 8.36 7.16
N GLY A 49 17.09 9.40 7.16
CA GLY A 49 17.37 10.72 6.61
C GLY A 49 17.13 10.84 5.11
N VAL A 50 16.54 9.83 4.47
CA VAL A 50 16.13 9.91 3.06
C VAL A 50 14.89 10.79 2.96
N SER A 51 14.94 11.76 2.03
CA SER A 51 13.81 12.65 1.76
C SER A 51 12.80 11.98 0.85
N ILE A 52 11.56 11.92 1.29
CA ILE A 52 10.41 11.25 0.66
C ILE A 52 9.46 12.30 0.10
N HIS A 53 9.16 12.17 -1.17
CA HIS A 53 8.23 13.02 -1.89
C HIS A 53 6.80 12.49 -1.78
N GLY A 54 5.82 13.39 -1.83
CA GLY A 54 4.40 13.03 -1.86
C GLY A 54 3.51 14.11 -2.44
N LEU A 55 2.26 13.72 -2.65
CA LEU A 55 1.17 14.61 -3.04
C LEU A 55 0.11 14.65 -1.94
N TRP A 56 -0.27 15.84 -1.53
CA TRP A 56 -1.21 16.09 -0.47
C TRP A 56 -2.45 16.87 -0.94
N TRP A 57 -3.62 16.28 -0.77
CA TRP A 57 -4.93 16.92 -0.90
C TRP A 57 -5.50 17.12 0.50
N PRO A 58 -5.42 18.35 1.04
CA PRO A 58 -5.94 18.63 2.38
C PRO A 58 -7.47 18.57 2.40
N GLU A 59 -8.00 18.25 3.54
CA GLU A 59 -9.43 18.10 3.77
C GLU A 59 -9.95 19.11 4.80
N PRO A 60 -11.24 19.51 4.75
CA PRO A 60 -11.85 20.29 5.82
C PRO A 60 -11.69 19.61 7.17
N ALA A 61 -11.51 20.41 8.23
CA ALA A 61 -11.32 19.91 9.59
C ALA A 61 -12.45 18.94 10.02
N GLY A 62 -12.06 17.83 10.62
CA GLY A 62 -12.99 16.81 11.12
C GLY A 62 -13.34 15.69 10.13
N ARG A 63 -12.72 15.69 8.94
CA ARG A 63 -12.84 14.58 7.99
C ARG A 63 -11.61 13.67 8.10
N PRO A 64 -11.75 12.36 7.81
CA PRO A 64 -10.61 11.47 7.81
C PRO A 64 -9.64 11.80 6.68
N VAL A 65 -8.40 11.35 6.86
CA VAL A 65 -7.35 11.44 5.84
C VAL A 65 -6.92 10.02 5.46
N MET A 66 -6.81 9.77 4.18
CA MET A 66 -6.28 8.52 3.65
C MET A 66 -4.79 8.67 3.31
N LEU A 67 -3.95 7.85 3.92
CA LEU A 67 -2.60 7.59 3.47
C LEU A 67 -2.66 6.45 2.46
N PHE A 68 -2.40 6.76 1.19
CA PHE A 68 -2.38 5.78 0.12
C PHE A 68 -0.96 5.33 -0.18
N LEU A 69 -0.74 4.02 -0.07
CA LEU A 69 0.51 3.32 -0.29
C LEU A 69 0.39 2.51 -1.57
N HIS A 70 1.07 2.97 -2.63
CA HIS A 70 0.92 2.43 -3.98
C HIS A 70 1.61 1.06 -4.17
N GLY A 71 1.35 0.44 -5.32
CA GLY A 71 1.95 -0.83 -5.74
C GLY A 71 3.40 -0.70 -6.19
N ASN A 72 3.94 -1.78 -6.73
CA ASN A 72 5.38 -1.92 -7.06
C ASN A 72 5.86 -1.12 -8.28
N ALA A 73 5.00 -0.49 -9.04
CA ALA A 73 5.41 0.26 -10.23
C ALA A 73 4.81 1.67 -10.20
N GLN A 74 5.31 2.53 -11.07
CA GLN A 74 4.87 3.91 -11.20
C GLN A 74 5.30 4.78 -10.00
N GLU A 75 4.78 5.99 -9.94
CA GLU A 75 5.09 7.02 -8.97
C GLU A 75 3.84 7.87 -8.69
N VAL A 76 3.89 8.75 -7.70
CA VAL A 76 2.69 9.45 -7.22
C VAL A 76 1.96 10.27 -8.28
N TYR A 77 2.62 10.77 -9.34
CA TYR A 77 1.92 11.50 -10.39
C TYR A 77 1.01 10.59 -11.21
N SER A 78 1.49 9.37 -11.51
CA SER A 78 0.68 8.34 -12.18
C SER A 78 -0.44 7.83 -11.27
N TRP A 79 -0.12 7.58 -9.98
CA TRP A 79 -1.08 7.12 -9.00
C TRP A 79 -2.08 8.20 -8.56
N SER A 80 -1.81 9.48 -8.81
CA SER A 80 -2.68 10.59 -8.37
C SER A 80 -4.11 10.52 -8.92
N LEU A 81 -4.34 9.76 -9.98
CA LEU A 81 -5.69 9.52 -10.52
C LEU A 81 -6.63 8.80 -9.53
N VAL A 82 -6.10 8.08 -8.55
CA VAL A 82 -6.93 7.46 -7.50
C VAL A 82 -7.70 8.48 -6.67
N HIS A 83 -7.30 9.76 -6.69
CA HIS A 83 -8.05 10.83 -6.04
C HIS A 83 -9.50 10.89 -6.55
N GLU A 84 -9.73 10.62 -7.85
CA GLU A 84 -11.07 10.58 -8.43
C GLU A 84 -11.89 9.40 -7.89
N ASP A 85 -11.28 8.24 -7.70
CA ASP A 85 -11.93 7.04 -7.13
C ASP A 85 -12.39 7.28 -5.68
N PHE A 86 -11.66 8.13 -4.94
CA PHE A 86 -11.95 8.44 -3.53
C PHE A 86 -12.73 9.75 -3.31
N ALA A 87 -13.06 10.48 -4.37
CA ALA A 87 -13.79 11.75 -4.25
C ALA A 87 -15.12 11.60 -3.46
N VAL A 88 -15.82 10.46 -3.63
CA VAL A 88 -17.07 10.15 -2.93
C VAL A 88 -16.88 10.03 -1.41
N LEU A 89 -15.67 9.74 -0.93
CA LEU A 89 -15.37 9.57 0.49
C LEU A 89 -15.26 10.91 1.23
N GLU A 90 -15.07 12.01 0.49
CA GLU A 90 -14.86 13.35 1.07
C GLU A 90 -13.77 13.36 2.14
N CYS A 91 -12.67 12.67 1.89
CA CYS A 91 -11.52 12.58 2.79
C CYS A 91 -10.30 13.29 2.18
N GLY A 92 -9.36 13.71 3.04
CA GLY A 92 -8.04 14.12 2.58
C GLY A 92 -7.26 12.93 2.03
N LEU A 93 -6.24 13.20 1.20
CA LEU A 93 -5.43 12.15 0.59
C LEU A 93 -3.95 12.53 0.62
N LEU A 94 -3.14 11.63 1.16
CA LEU A 94 -1.68 11.69 1.06
C LEU A 94 -1.18 10.48 0.27
N LEU A 95 -0.54 10.73 -0.88
CA LEU A 95 0.22 9.74 -1.63
C LEU A 95 1.71 10.00 -1.40
N ILE A 96 2.51 8.95 -1.28
CA ILE A 96 3.96 9.06 -1.15
C ILE A 96 4.68 8.22 -2.19
N ASP A 97 5.81 8.73 -2.69
CA ASP A 97 6.81 7.95 -3.41
C ASP A 97 7.71 7.24 -2.40
N TYR A 98 7.91 5.94 -2.51
CA TYR A 98 8.86 5.23 -1.65
C TYR A 98 10.32 5.58 -1.99
N HIS A 99 11.24 5.16 -1.14
CA HIS A 99 12.67 5.14 -1.47
C HIS A 99 12.87 4.69 -2.91
N GLY A 100 13.55 5.54 -3.69
CA GLY A 100 13.86 5.21 -5.07
C GLY A 100 12.76 5.45 -6.10
N TYR A 101 11.54 5.74 -5.70
CA TYR A 101 10.41 6.06 -6.60
C TYR A 101 10.26 7.56 -6.80
N GLY A 102 9.68 7.96 -7.92
CA GLY A 102 9.36 9.33 -8.27
C GLY A 102 10.49 10.30 -8.01
N LYS A 103 10.26 11.26 -7.13
CA LYS A 103 11.27 12.23 -6.70
C LYS A 103 11.95 11.87 -5.38
N SER A 104 11.53 10.81 -4.70
CA SER A 104 12.13 10.39 -3.44
C SER A 104 13.58 9.96 -3.60
N GLY A 105 14.38 10.18 -2.57
CA GLY A 105 15.78 9.76 -2.51
C GLY A 105 15.95 8.25 -2.33
N GLY A 106 17.20 7.81 -2.15
CA GLY A 106 17.54 6.45 -1.79
C GLY A 106 17.32 5.40 -2.88
N SER A 107 17.20 4.15 -2.45
CA SER A 107 16.90 2.98 -3.28
C SER A 107 15.87 2.11 -2.56
N PRO A 108 14.95 1.43 -3.27
CA PRO A 108 13.88 0.68 -2.63
C PRO A 108 14.43 -0.58 -1.95
N HIS A 109 13.98 -0.83 -0.73
CA HIS A 109 14.21 -2.05 0.06
C HIS A 109 13.14 -2.13 1.16
N GLU A 110 12.87 -3.31 1.68
CA GLU A 110 11.75 -3.55 2.60
C GLU A 110 11.75 -2.58 3.80
N ALA A 111 12.87 -2.47 4.52
CA ALA A 111 12.97 -1.61 5.69
C ALA A 111 12.80 -0.13 5.35
N GLY A 112 13.27 0.30 4.17
CA GLY A 112 13.09 1.66 3.64
C GLY A 112 11.63 1.97 3.39
N LEU A 113 10.91 1.11 2.66
CA LEU A 113 9.48 1.30 2.39
C LEU A 113 8.65 1.39 3.68
N TYR A 114 9.00 0.62 4.71
CA TYR A 114 8.37 0.72 6.03
C TYR A 114 8.71 2.05 6.73
N ALA A 115 9.95 2.53 6.59
CA ALA A 115 10.35 3.83 7.11
C ALA A 115 9.60 4.98 6.44
N ASP A 116 9.35 4.88 5.12
CA ASP A 116 8.58 5.85 4.34
C ASP A 116 7.15 5.96 4.84
N GLY A 117 6.49 4.83 5.00
CA GLY A 117 5.13 4.79 5.53
C GLY A 117 5.04 5.38 6.95
N ARG A 118 6.05 5.11 7.81
CA ARG A 118 6.13 5.73 9.15
C ARG A 118 6.39 7.24 9.07
N ALA A 119 7.23 7.70 8.15
CA ALA A 119 7.47 9.12 7.93
C ALA A 119 6.19 9.83 7.50
N ALA A 120 5.41 9.21 6.59
CA ALA A 120 4.12 9.74 6.16
C ALA A 120 3.12 9.88 7.32
N LEU A 121 3.03 8.89 8.21
CA LEU A 121 2.16 8.99 9.40
C LEU A 121 2.60 10.11 10.34
N ARG A 122 3.91 10.25 10.61
CA ARG A 122 4.42 11.38 11.42
C ARG A 122 4.12 12.72 10.76
N TRP A 123 4.34 12.81 9.45
CA TRP A 123 4.03 14.05 8.72
C TRP A 123 2.55 14.43 8.84
N LEU A 124 1.62 13.48 8.75
CA LEU A 124 0.19 13.72 8.97
C LEU A 124 -0.09 14.20 10.40
N GLU A 125 0.53 13.58 11.40
CA GLU A 125 0.41 14.02 12.80
C GLU A 125 0.90 15.47 12.98
N ASP A 126 2.01 15.85 12.33
CA ASP A 126 2.56 17.21 12.32
C ASP A 126 1.65 18.21 11.58
N GLN A 127 0.85 17.76 10.60
CA GLN A 127 -0.22 18.58 9.98
C GLN A 127 -1.48 18.69 10.85
N GLY A 128 -1.51 18.06 12.02
CA GLY A 128 -2.65 18.06 12.92
C GLY A 128 -3.69 16.99 12.64
N VAL A 129 -3.37 15.99 11.84
CA VAL A 129 -4.22 14.82 11.59
C VAL A 129 -3.89 13.73 12.59
N PRO A 130 -4.73 13.46 13.60
CA PRO A 130 -4.45 12.43 14.59
C PRO A 130 -4.54 11.03 13.97
N ALA A 131 -3.80 10.06 14.54
CA ALA A 131 -3.84 8.67 14.07
C ALA A 131 -5.27 8.11 13.98
N GLY A 132 -6.14 8.44 14.95
CA GLY A 132 -7.55 8.01 14.95
C GLY A 132 -8.43 8.56 13.81
N ASP A 133 -7.92 9.55 13.07
CA ASP A 133 -8.58 10.09 11.86
C ASP A 133 -7.84 9.68 10.58
N THR A 134 -6.75 8.90 10.68
CA THR A 134 -5.98 8.41 9.56
C THR A 134 -6.46 7.03 9.13
N LEU A 135 -6.81 6.90 7.84
CA LEU A 135 -7.02 5.64 7.14
C LEU A 135 -5.72 5.25 6.44
N ILE A 136 -5.33 4.00 6.52
CA ILE A 136 -4.19 3.49 5.76
C ILE A 136 -4.73 2.61 4.64
N PHE A 137 -4.43 2.96 3.40
CA PHE A 137 -4.79 2.17 2.22
C PHE A 137 -3.51 1.63 1.58
N GLY A 138 -3.40 0.32 1.46
CA GLY A 138 -2.28 -0.34 0.80
C GLY A 138 -2.73 -1.19 -0.38
N LYS A 139 -2.19 -0.88 -1.58
CA LYS A 139 -2.43 -1.65 -2.80
C LYS A 139 -1.22 -2.50 -3.15
N SER A 140 -1.45 -3.79 -3.41
CA SER A 140 -0.38 -4.71 -3.84
C SER A 140 0.81 -4.66 -2.86
N LEU A 141 2.03 -4.30 -3.28
CA LEU A 141 3.20 -4.09 -2.42
C LEU A 141 2.90 -3.13 -1.26
N GLY A 142 2.16 -2.06 -1.53
CA GLY A 142 1.75 -1.10 -0.51
C GLY A 142 0.90 -1.70 0.61
N GLY A 143 0.22 -2.83 0.37
CA GLY A 143 -0.51 -3.58 1.38
C GLY A 143 0.40 -4.16 2.46
N ALA A 144 1.59 -4.65 2.08
CA ALA A 144 2.58 -5.13 3.04
C ALA A 144 3.18 -3.99 3.87
N VAL A 145 3.40 -2.82 3.25
CA VAL A 145 3.81 -1.60 3.97
C VAL A 145 2.71 -1.16 4.94
N ALA A 146 1.45 -1.14 4.48
CA ALA A 146 0.29 -0.79 5.28
C ALA A 146 0.16 -1.68 6.53
N CYS A 147 0.33 -3.00 6.38
CA CYS A 147 0.31 -3.93 7.50
C CYS A 147 1.43 -3.63 8.51
N ASP A 148 2.65 -3.30 8.05
CA ASP A 148 3.75 -2.99 8.96
C ASP A 148 3.47 -1.73 9.78
N ILE A 149 3.10 -0.65 9.12
CA ILE A 149 2.94 0.65 9.80
C ILE A 149 1.66 0.75 10.64
N ALA A 150 0.66 -0.11 10.39
CA ALA A 150 -0.56 -0.17 11.20
C ALA A 150 -0.39 -0.93 12.53
N ARG A 151 0.69 -1.71 12.68
CA ARG A 151 0.93 -2.50 13.90
C ARG A 151 1.03 -1.60 15.13
N GLY A 152 0.27 -1.96 16.17
CA GLY A 152 0.28 -1.27 17.45
C GLY A 152 -0.22 0.18 17.41
N ARG A 153 -0.79 0.64 16.30
CA ARG A 153 -1.33 1.99 16.13
C ARG A 153 -2.85 2.00 16.16
N ALA A 154 -3.41 3.04 16.78
CA ALA A 154 -4.85 3.27 16.83
C ALA A 154 -5.28 4.15 15.64
N VAL A 155 -5.06 3.65 14.41
CA VAL A 155 -5.54 4.33 13.20
C VAL A 155 -7.04 4.08 13.00
N LYS A 156 -7.70 4.92 12.21
CA LYS A 156 -9.15 4.83 11.95
C LYS A 156 -9.54 3.52 11.28
N GLY A 157 -8.71 3.04 10.34
CA GLY A 157 -8.93 1.78 9.65
C GLY A 157 -7.81 1.45 8.67
N LEU A 158 -7.74 0.18 8.30
CA LEU A 158 -6.79 -0.38 7.33
C LEU A 158 -7.55 -0.94 6.14
N LEU A 159 -7.20 -0.51 4.93
CA LEU A 159 -7.73 -1.05 3.68
C LEU A 159 -6.59 -1.75 2.92
N LEU A 160 -6.84 -2.97 2.51
CA LEU A 160 -5.88 -3.81 1.78
C LEU A 160 -6.49 -4.21 0.44
N GLU A 161 -5.92 -3.74 -0.67
CA GLU A 161 -6.39 -4.05 -2.01
C GLU A 161 -5.38 -4.87 -2.79
N SER A 162 -5.81 -6.02 -3.36
CA SER A 162 -5.02 -6.88 -4.26
C SER A 162 -3.62 -7.14 -3.71
N THR A 163 -3.51 -7.47 -2.43
CA THR A 163 -2.24 -7.67 -1.73
C THR A 163 -2.08 -9.13 -1.25
N PHE A 164 -0.95 -9.44 -0.67
CA PHE A 164 -0.46 -10.78 -0.44
C PHE A 164 -0.12 -11.06 1.03
N THR A 165 -0.06 -12.33 1.38
CA THR A 165 0.30 -12.81 2.71
C THR A 165 1.79 -12.66 3.00
N SER A 166 2.65 -12.97 2.02
CA SER A 166 4.10 -12.77 2.07
C SER A 166 4.66 -12.71 0.64
N LEU A 167 5.86 -12.15 0.49
CA LEU A 167 6.54 -12.14 -0.81
C LEU A 167 6.87 -13.57 -1.29
N ALA A 168 7.18 -14.47 -0.36
CA ALA A 168 7.40 -15.88 -0.67
C ALA A 168 6.15 -16.55 -1.26
N SER A 169 4.95 -16.19 -0.80
CA SER A 169 3.70 -16.69 -1.38
C SER A 169 3.53 -16.23 -2.83
N VAL A 170 3.76 -14.94 -3.10
CA VAL A 170 3.72 -14.40 -4.48
C VAL A 170 4.70 -15.14 -5.39
N ALA A 171 5.94 -15.33 -4.93
CA ALA A 171 6.96 -16.03 -5.71
C ALA A 171 6.56 -17.47 -6.03
N ARG A 172 5.97 -18.20 -5.08
CA ARG A 172 5.47 -19.57 -5.32
C ARG A 172 4.33 -19.60 -6.35
N ASN A 173 3.44 -18.62 -6.31
CA ASN A 173 2.32 -18.52 -7.24
C ASN A 173 2.78 -18.19 -8.66
N LEU A 174 3.70 -17.25 -8.82
CA LEU A 174 4.20 -16.83 -10.13
C LEU A 174 5.19 -17.83 -10.75
N PHE A 175 5.96 -18.53 -9.90
CA PHE A 175 7.02 -19.44 -10.35
C PHE A 175 6.91 -20.83 -9.72
N PRO A 176 5.79 -21.56 -9.93
CA PRO A 176 5.53 -22.85 -9.26
C PRO A 176 6.58 -23.93 -9.58
N PHE A 177 7.33 -23.77 -10.67
CA PHE A 177 8.37 -24.71 -11.10
C PHE A 177 9.81 -24.27 -10.78
N ALA A 178 9.98 -23.11 -10.14
CA ALA A 178 11.32 -22.54 -9.85
C ALA A 178 12.01 -23.17 -8.63
N GLY A 179 11.64 -24.37 -8.25
CA GLY A 179 12.18 -25.25 -7.20
C GLY A 179 13.21 -24.63 -6.25
N GLY A 180 12.79 -24.06 -5.12
CA GLY A 180 13.70 -23.51 -4.11
C GLY A 180 14.02 -22.03 -4.26
N TYR A 181 13.37 -21.31 -5.14
CA TYR A 181 13.58 -19.89 -5.45
C TYR A 181 12.54 -18.95 -4.80
N ALA A 182 12.00 -19.29 -3.65
CA ALA A 182 11.20 -18.35 -2.87
C ALA A 182 12.12 -17.48 -1.99
N PRO A 183 11.83 -16.18 -1.83
CA PRO A 183 12.47 -15.35 -0.82
C PRO A 183 12.21 -15.93 0.58
N ASP A 184 12.95 -15.44 1.58
CA ASP A 184 12.67 -15.77 2.98
C ASP A 184 11.20 -15.47 3.30
N GLU A 185 10.53 -16.38 4.01
CA GLU A 185 9.12 -16.23 4.40
C GLU A 185 8.85 -14.96 5.23
N ARG A 186 9.90 -14.38 5.81
CA ARG A 186 9.83 -13.14 6.62
C ARG A 186 9.73 -11.88 5.77
N VAL A 187 10.14 -11.94 4.50
CA VAL A 187 10.13 -10.78 3.60
C VAL A 187 8.70 -10.39 3.26
N TYR A 188 8.34 -9.15 3.58
CA TYR A 188 6.99 -8.62 3.40
C TYR A 188 5.91 -9.54 3.97
N ASN A 189 6.15 -10.12 5.14
CA ASN A 189 5.22 -11.05 5.78
C ASN A 189 4.04 -10.29 6.42
N SER A 190 3.00 -10.08 5.64
CA SER A 190 1.79 -9.36 6.06
C SER A 190 0.95 -10.18 7.04
N ILE A 191 0.83 -11.49 6.79
CA ILE A 191 -0.08 -12.35 7.55
C ILE A 191 0.33 -12.48 9.02
N GLU A 192 1.63 -12.51 9.32
CA GLU A 192 2.13 -12.56 10.71
C GLU A 192 1.92 -11.24 11.47
N LYS A 193 1.73 -10.13 10.76
CA LYS A 193 1.52 -8.80 11.34
C LYS A 193 0.07 -8.54 11.72
N LEU A 194 -0.89 -9.15 11.02
CA LEU A 194 -2.32 -8.91 11.20
C LEU A 194 -2.84 -9.14 12.62
N PRO A 195 -2.40 -10.17 13.38
CA PRO A 195 -2.84 -10.35 14.77
C PRO A 195 -2.50 -9.19 15.71
N GLU A 196 -1.50 -8.36 15.35
CA GLU A 196 -1.10 -7.18 16.14
C GLU A 196 -1.89 -5.91 15.74
N ILE A 197 -2.65 -5.95 14.64
CA ILE A 197 -3.44 -4.83 14.13
C ILE A 197 -4.84 -4.91 14.74
N ARG A 198 -5.28 -3.83 15.38
CA ARG A 198 -6.55 -3.78 16.12
C ARG A 198 -7.59 -2.86 15.49
N CYS A 199 -7.19 -2.01 14.55
CA CYS A 199 -8.14 -1.16 13.83
C CYS A 199 -9.06 -2.01 12.92
N PRO A 200 -10.23 -1.48 12.53
CA PRO A 200 -11.07 -2.10 11.53
C PRO A 200 -10.32 -2.36 10.21
N LEU A 201 -10.57 -3.53 9.61
CA LEU A 201 -9.95 -3.94 8.35
C LEU A 201 -11.01 -4.09 7.25
N LEU A 202 -10.67 -3.58 6.06
CA LEU A 202 -11.35 -3.91 4.81
C LEU A 202 -10.36 -4.56 3.85
N VAL A 203 -10.67 -5.76 3.37
CA VAL A 203 -9.92 -6.42 2.28
C VAL A 203 -10.74 -6.31 1.00
N ILE A 204 -10.12 -5.82 -0.08
CA ILE A 204 -10.70 -5.69 -1.42
C ILE A 204 -9.86 -6.53 -2.39
N HIS A 205 -10.49 -7.41 -3.17
CA HIS A 205 -9.75 -8.26 -4.11
C HIS A 205 -10.59 -8.62 -5.34
N GLY A 206 -9.95 -8.68 -6.50
CA GLY A 206 -10.58 -9.20 -7.71
C GLY A 206 -10.45 -10.73 -7.78
N ASP A 207 -11.53 -11.44 -8.14
CA ASP A 207 -11.49 -12.92 -8.23
C ASP A 207 -10.82 -13.45 -9.50
N ALA A 208 -10.49 -12.57 -10.45
CA ALA A 208 -9.71 -12.89 -11.66
C ALA A 208 -8.27 -12.33 -11.62
N ASP A 209 -7.77 -11.98 -10.43
CA ASP A 209 -6.38 -11.50 -10.25
C ASP A 209 -5.40 -12.65 -10.53
N MET A 210 -4.67 -12.54 -11.65
CA MET A 210 -3.69 -13.53 -12.12
C MET A 210 -2.29 -13.27 -11.56
N LEU A 211 -2.06 -12.11 -10.95
CA LEU A 211 -0.77 -11.75 -10.34
C LEU A 211 -0.71 -12.16 -8.87
N ILE A 212 -1.74 -11.78 -8.11
CA ILE A 212 -1.91 -12.12 -6.71
C ILE A 212 -3.29 -12.79 -6.58
N PRO A 213 -3.34 -14.13 -6.51
CA PRO A 213 -4.61 -14.85 -6.45
C PRO A 213 -5.49 -14.41 -5.27
N VAL A 214 -6.81 -14.44 -5.46
CA VAL A 214 -7.80 -14.00 -4.47
C VAL A 214 -7.66 -14.73 -3.12
N GLU A 215 -7.10 -15.94 -3.12
CA GLU A 215 -6.78 -16.73 -1.93
C GLU A 215 -5.85 -16.01 -0.97
N GLU A 216 -4.97 -15.12 -1.48
CA GLU A 216 -4.10 -14.29 -0.65
C GLU A 216 -4.94 -13.27 0.16
N GLY A 217 -5.87 -12.58 -0.48
CA GLY A 217 -6.80 -11.67 0.18
C GLY A 217 -7.71 -12.37 1.19
N LEU A 218 -8.22 -13.57 0.84
CA LEU A 218 -9.01 -14.41 1.74
C LEU A 218 -8.21 -14.82 2.98
N ALA A 219 -6.96 -15.22 2.81
CA ALA A 219 -6.08 -15.62 3.92
C ALA A 219 -5.78 -14.42 4.85
N LEU A 220 -5.51 -13.23 4.30
CA LEU A 220 -5.36 -12.01 5.09
C LEU A 220 -6.63 -11.67 5.87
N TYR A 221 -7.79 -11.74 5.21
CA TYR A 221 -9.07 -11.52 5.88
C TYR A 221 -9.26 -12.50 7.05
N GLU A 222 -9.00 -13.80 6.85
CA GLU A 222 -9.18 -14.79 7.92
C GLU A 222 -8.24 -14.54 9.11
N ALA A 223 -6.98 -14.17 8.86
CA ALA A 223 -5.98 -13.93 9.90
C ALA A 223 -6.22 -12.67 10.73
N ALA A 224 -6.97 -11.72 10.21
CA ALA A 224 -7.19 -10.41 10.83
C ALA A 224 -8.14 -10.46 12.03
N ASN A 225 -7.95 -9.51 12.96
CA ASN A 225 -8.87 -9.29 14.07
C ASN A 225 -10.21 -8.68 13.58
N ARG A 226 -11.26 -8.79 14.39
CA ARG A 226 -12.53 -8.09 14.19
C ARG A 226 -12.44 -6.65 14.75
N PRO A 227 -13.18 -5.66 14.17
CA PRO A 227 -14.09 -5.82 13.03
C PRO A 227 -13.33 -5.89 11.69
N LYS A 228 -13.82 -6.73 10.78
CA LYS A 228 -13.23 -6.92 9.45
C LYS A 228 -14.31 -7.18 8.40
N GLU A 229 -14.11 -6.65 7.20
CA GLU A 229 -14.98 -6.86 6.05
C GLU A 229 -14.18 -7.29 4.81
N LEU A 230 -14.87 -7.95 3.89
CA LEU A 230 -14.31 -8.47 2.66
C LEU A 230 -15.18 -8.05 1.48
N PHE A 231 -14.54 -7.47 0.44
CA PHE A 231 -15.19 -7.09 -0.80
C PHE A 231 -14.51 -7.75 -1.98
N ILE A 232 -15.07 -8.88 -2.45
CA ILE A 232 -14.61 -9.54 -3.68
C ILE A 232 -15.34 -8.97 -4.88
N ILE A 233 -14.57 -8.59 -5.91
CA ILE A 233 -15.07 -7.98 -7.13
C ILE A 233 -15.02 -8.99 -8.26
N PRO A 234 -16.19 -9.49 -8.71
CA PRO A 234 -16.26 -10.52 -9.74
C PRO A 234 -15.66 -10.05 -11.07
N GLY A 235 -14.77 -10.87 -11.64
CA GLY A 235 -14.12 -10.65 -12.92
C GLY A 235 -13.00 -9.61 -12.92
N ALA A 236 -12.74 -8.95 -11.79
CA ALA A 236 -11.65 -7.99 -11.70
C ALA A 236 -10.28 -8.69 -11.62
N GLY A 237 -9.31 -8.15 -12.35
CA GLY A 237 -7.90 -8.51 -12.25
C GLY A 237 -7.15 -7.62 -11.24
N HIS A 238 -5.82 -7.66 -11.31
CA HIS A 238 -4.94 -6.96 -10.36
C HIS A 238 -5.06 -5.43 -10.42
N ASN A 239 -5.23 -4.86 -11.59
CA ASN A 239 -5.13 -3.41 -11.83
C ASN A 239 -6.46 -2.72 -12.15
N ASP A 240 -7.55 -3.45 -12.26
CA ASP A 240 -8.84 -2.93 -12.70
C ASP A 240 -9.98 -3.10 -11.69
N VAL A 241 -9.61 -3.25 -10.42
CA VAL A 241 -10.54 -3.45 -9.31
C VAL A 241 -11.56 -2.32 -9.20
N SER A 242 -11.12 -1.06 -9.15
CA SER A 242 -12.01 0.11 -9.08
C SER A 242 -12.86 0.23 -10.36
N LEU A 243 -12.25 0.03 -11.53
CA LEU A 243 -12.94 0.09 -12.82
C LEU A 243 -14.03 -0.99 -12.93
N SER A 244 -13.71 -2.23 -12.57
CA SER A 244 -14.63 -3.37 -12.64
C SER A 244 -15.78 -3.24 -11.64
N ALA A 245 -15.53 -2.70 -10.44
CA ALA A 245 -16.55 -2.43 -9.46
C ALA A 245 -17.42 -1.19 -9.81
N GLY A 246 -16.88 -0.27 -10.61
CA GLY A 246 -17.54 0.98 -10.99
C GLY A 246 -17.98 1.79 -9.76
N ALA A 247 -19.17 2.39 -9.81
CA ALA A 247 -19.69 3.20 -8.71
C ALA A 247 -19.81 2.46 -7.37
N ARG A 248 -19.85 1.13 -7.37
CA ARG A 248 -19.88 0.32 -6.15
C ARG A 248 -18.59 0.39 -5.36
N TYR A 249 -17.45 0.66 -6.01
CA TYR A 249 -16.16 0.73 -5.33
C TYR A 249 -16.16 1.79 -4.23
N GLY A 250 -16.37 3.04 -4.60
CA GLY A 250 -16.40 4.15 -3.64
C GLY A 250 -17.56 4.05 -2.64
N SER A 251 -18.76 3.62 -3.07
CA SER A 251 -19.91 3.48 -2.16
C SER A 251 -19.68 2.40 -1.11
N PHE A 252 -19.09 1.26 -1.46
CA PHE A 252 -18.79 0.21 -0.50
C PHE A 252 -17.77 0.67 0.55
N ILE A 253 -16.70 1.35 0.13
CA ILE A 253 -15.72 1.92 1.06
C ILE A 253 -16.39 2.96 1.97
N ARG A 254 -17.29 3.79 1.44
CA ARG A 254 -18.05 4.77 2.22
C ARG A 254 -18.92 4.07 3.28
N GLU A 255 -19.69 3.06 2.89
CA GLU A 255 -20.54 2.29 3.80
C GLU A 255 -19.73 1.64 4.94
N TRP A 256 -18.56 1.07 4.58
CA TRP A 256 -17.65 0.52 5.56
C TRP A 256 -17.13 1.60 6.53
N LEU A 257 -16.73 2.76 6.03
CA LEU A 257 -16.28 3.89 6.87
C LEU A 257 -17.35 4.38 7.82
N ASP A 258 -18.59 4.50 7.36
CA ASP A 258 -19.73 4.92 8.17
C ASP A 258 -20.02 3.88 9.27
N GLY A 259 -19.86 2.59 8.97
CA GLY A 259 -19.99 1.49 9.94
C GLY A 259 -18.88 1.51 11.01
N VAL A 260 -17.66 1.83 10.63
CA VAL A 260 -16.52 1.99 11.57
C VAL A 260 -16.76 3.13 12.55
N GLY A 261 -17.34 4.25 12.09
CA GLY A 261 -17.66 5.41 12.95
C GLY A 261 -18.81 5.16 13.94
N ALA A 262 -19.70 4.21 13.65
CA ALA A 262 -20.86 3.93 14.47
C ALA A 262 -20.61 2.90 15.61
N GLY A 263 -19.46 2.22 15.58
CA GLY A 263 -19.08 1.17 16.54
C GLY A 263 -18.01 1.58 17.56
N ALA A 264 -17.61 2.86 17.59
CA ALA A 264 -16.58 3.39 18.49
C ALA A 264 -17.15 4.00 19.78
#